data_2bd1f2960dc419ec95e03451ec0eba2e
#
_entry.id   2bd1f2960dc419ec95e03451ec0eba2e
#
_cell.length_a   1.000
_cell.length_b   1.000
_cell.length_c   1.000
_cell.angle_alpha   90.00
_cell.angle_beta   90.00
_cell.angle_gamma   90.00
#
_symmetry.space_group_name_H-M   'P 1'
#
loop_
_entity.id
_entity.type
_entity.pdbx_description
1 polymer ?
#
loop_
_entity_poly.entity_id
_entity_poly.type
_entity_poly.pdbx_seq_one_letter_code
_entity_poly.pdbx_strand_id
1 'polypeptide(L)'
;MSTMLNKAVYMQEVYNYDRNKLDEMAQTASEIKELKEKLESDKQELDEAQTQLTEKQALLYSTIQETQAKADDVNSQLESAVKKAAEVAAKREQERQAAAANQNQQINTTVTPAKGDSSVASGVVSLAYSLLGVPYVSGGSSPSGFDCSGFTSYLFRQYGISISRSSSAQAYGGTAVNGLANAQPGDVICYPGHVGLYVGGGQMIHANVPGGSVRLVGVNSIGMSVIAIRRYW
;
A
#
# COMPACT_ATOMS: atom_id res chain seq x y z
N MET A 1 50.07 72.61 -46.66
CA MET A 1 49.12 72.65 -45.48
C MET A 1 48.20 71.44 -45.43
N SER A 2 47.70 70.90 -46.53
CA SER A 2 46.74 69.77 -46.59
C SER A 2 47.29 68.46 -45.87
N THR A 3 48.56 68.13 -46.09
CA THR A 3 49.16 66.92 -45.56
C THR A 3 49.34 66.90 -44.03
N MET A 4 49.58 68.06 -43.41
CA MET A 4 49.66 68.20 -41.96
C MET A 4 48.31 68.07 -41.28
N LEU A 5 47.27 68.64 -41.88
CA LEU A 5 45.88 68.59 -41.39
C LEU A 5 45.38 67.15 -41.41
N ASN A 6 45.60 66.39 -42.48
CA ASN A 6 45.21 64.98 -42.59
C ASN A 6 45.90 64.09 -41.55
N LYS A 7 47.18 64.38 -41.25
CA LYS A 7 47.96 63.67 -40.23
C LYS A 7 47.43 63.93 -38.84
N ALA A 8 47.03 65.18 -38.52
CA ALA A 8 46.44 65.53 -37.23
C ALA A 8 45.08 64.84 -37.02
N VAL A 9 44.24 64.86 -38.05
CA VAL A 9 42.92 64.15 -38.00
C VAL A 9 43.11 62.67 -37.79
N TYR A 10 44.00 62.00 -38.51
CA TYR A 10 44.29 60.59 -38.37
C TYR A 10 44.84 60.28 -36.95
N MET A 11 45.71 61.07 -36.40
CA MET A 11 46.16 60.89 -35.03
C MET A 11 45.04 61.04 -34.00
N GLN A 12 44.12 61.94 -34.21
CA GLN A 12 42.96 62.10 -33.34
C GLN A 12 42.04 60.89 -33.40
N GLU A 13 41.78 60.33 -34.59
CA GLU A 13 40.98 59.10 -34.77
C GLU A 13 41.62 57.88 -34.08
N VAL A 14 42.92 57.69 -34.21
CA VAL A 14 43.66 56.63 -33.53
C VAL A 14 43.57 56.82 -31.99
N TYR A 15 43.79 58.06 -31.51
CA TYR A 15 43.67 58.33 -30.10
C TYR A 15 42.28 58.04 -29.53
N ASN A 16 41.22 58.46 -30.27
CA ASN A 16 39.84 58.14 -29.86
C ASN A 16 39.54 56.65 -29.90
N TYR A 17 40.07 55.91 -30.89
CA TYR A 17 39.92 54.45 -30.97
C TYR A 17 40.62 53.77 -29.77
N ASP A 18 41.82 54.13 -29.49
CA ASP A 18 42.58 53.55 -28.34
C ASP A 18 41.88 53.85 -27.03
N ARG A 19 41.37 55.04 -26.85
CA ARG A 19 40.62 55.43 -25.65
C ARG A 19 39.34 54.64 -25.51
N ASN A 20 38.55 54.47 -26.56
CA ASN A 20 37.35 53.66 -26.54
C ASN A 20 37.67 52.17 -26.21
N LYS A 21 38.81 51.66 -26.74
CA LYS A 21 39.26 50.30 -26.41
C LYS A 21 39.68 50.12 -24.96
N LEU A 22 40.31 51.13 -24.37
CA LEU A 22 40.64 51.13 -22.95
C LEU A 22 39.39 51.14 -22.08
N ASP A 23 38.39 51.95 -22.44
CA ASP A 23 37.08 51.99 -21.75
C ASP A 23 36.34 50.66 -21.84
N GLU A 24 36.29 50.01 -23.02
CA GLU A 24 35.76 48.65 -23.18
C GLU A 24 36.49 47.62 -22.35
N MET A 25 37.82 47.67 -22.29
CA MET A 25 38.62 46.78 -21.46
C MET A 25 38.37 47.01 -19.98
N ALA A 26 38.22 48.24 -19.54
CA ALA A 26 37.90 48.57 -18.11
C ALA A 26 36.52 48.04 -17.73
N GLN A 27 35.53 48.19 -18.60
CA GLN A 27 34.17 47.63 -18.39
C GLN A 27 34.20 46.09 -18.31
N THR A 28 34.89 45.43 -19.26
CA THR A 28 35.03 43.97 -19.25
C THR A 28 35.75 43.50 -17.99
N ALA A 29 36.75 44.21 -17.53
CA ALA A 29 37.47 43.88 -16.25
C ALA A 29 36.54 43.97 -15.04
N SER A 30 35.62 44.97 -15.01
CA SER A 30 34.61 45.11 -13.96
C SER A 30 33.62 43.96 -13.97
N GLU A 31 33.09 43.63 -15.17
CA GLU A 31 32.17 42.50 -15.36
C GLU A 31 32.80 41.16 -14.93
N ILE A 32 34.06 40.93 -15.28
CA ILE A 32 34.81 39.73 -14.84
C ILE A 32 34.93 39.68 -13.33
N LYS A 33 35.15 40.83 -12.67
CA LYS A 33 35.24 40.90 -11.21
C LYS A 33 33.90 40.52 -10.57
N GLU A 34 32.79 41.10 -11.05
CA GLU A 34 31.43 40.81 -10.53
C GLU A 34 31.08 39.34 -10.73
N LEU A 35 31.39 38.78 -11.90
CA LEU A 35 31.15 37.35 -12.20
C LEU A 35 31.96 36.42 -11.30
N LYS A 36 33.21 36.79 -10.97
CA LYS A 36 34.03 36.03 -10.03
C LYS A 36 33.47 36.06 -8.60
N GLU A 37 33.02 37.21 -8.13
CA GLU A 37 32.40 37.36 -6.81
C GLU A 37 31.10 36.52 -6.73
N LYS A 38 30.28 36.57 -7.78
CA LYS A 38 29.06 35.74 -7.89
C LYS A 38 29.37 34.24 -7.93
N LEU A 39 30.36 33.82 -8.70
CA LEU A 39 30.76 32.42 -8.80
C LEU A 39 31.24 31.87 -7.43
N GLU A 40 31.95 32.66 -6.66
CA GLU A 40 32.41 32.27 -5.33
C GLU A 40 31.22 32.12 -4.35
N SER A 41 30.24 33.03 -4.42
CA SER A 41 28.98 32.94 -3.65
C SER A 41 28.17 31.68 -4.02
N ASP A 42 27.97 31.44 -5.33
CA ASP A 42 27.21 30.29 -5.83
C ASP A 42 27.90 28.96 -5.43
N LYS A 43 29.24 28.94 -5.44
CA LYS A 43 30.02 27.79 -4.98
C LYS A 43 29.83 27.52 -3.48
N GLN A 44 29.80 28.55 -2.65
CA GLN A 44 29.57 28.41 -1.23
C GLN A 44 28.16 27.89 -0.95
N GLU A 45 27.13 28.40 -1.64
CA GLU A 45 25.76 27.90 -1.53
C GLU A 45 25.66 26.43 -1.93
N LEU A 46 26.38 26.01 -2.98
CA LEU A 46 26.42 24.62 -3.42
C LEU A 46 27.04 23.70 -2.38
N ASP A 47 28.15 24.10 -1.77
CA ASP A 47 28.85 23.34 -0.73
C ASP A 47 27.95 23.17 0.51
N GLU A 48 27.23 24.23 0.91
CA GLU A 48 26.26 24.20 2.01
C GLU A 48 25.08 23.25 1.69
N ALA A 49 24.52 23.34 0.47
CA ALA A 49 23.45 22.46 0.03
C ALA A 49 23.88 20.99 -0.01
N GLN A 50 25.09 20.72 -0.45
CA GLN A 50 25.68 19.38 -0.46
C GLN A 50 25.83 18.81 0.96
N THR A 51 26.25 19.61 1.90
CA THR A 51 26.36 19.24 3.32
C THR A 51 24.99 18.90 3.90
N GLN A 52 23.99 19.76 3.69
CA GLN A 52 22.62 19.51 4.14
C GLN A 52 22.01 18.26 3.52
N LEU A 53 22.28 17.99 2.24
CA LEU A 53 21.83 16.78 1.57
C LEU A 53 22.41 15.53 2.23
N THR A 54 23.70 15.54 2.54
CA THR A 54 24.38 14.42 3.20
C THR A 54 23.81 14.15 4.59
N GLU A 55 23.54 15.21 5.38
CA GLU A 55 22.91 15.10 6.70
C GLU A 55 21.50 14.53 6.62
N LYS A 56 20.69 15.01 5.65
CA LYS A 56 19.33 14.50 5.44
C LYS A 56 19.33 13.04 5.00
N GLN A 57 20.28 12.65 4.16
CA GLN A 57 20.44 11.25 3.77
C GLN A 57 20.77 10.36 4.97
N ALA A 58 21.70 10.77 5.82
CA ALA A 58 22.05 10.02 7.03
C ALA A 58 20.85 9.87 7.98
N LEU A 59 20.08 10.95 8.19
CA LEU A 59 18.87 10.93 9.01
C LEU A 59 17.81 10.00 8.41
N LEU A 60 17.61 10.01 7.09
CA LEU A 60 16.68 9.14 6.40
C LEU A 60 17.05 7.66 6.57
N TYR A 61 18.34 7.31 6.41
CA TYR A 61 18.82 5.94 6.65
C TYR A 61 18.57 5.49 8.09
N SER A 62 18.84 6.34 9.08
CA SER A 62 18.55 6.04 10.49
C SER A 62 17.05 5.79 10.71
N THR A 63 16.19 6.65 10.15
CA THR A 63 14.72 6.51 10.26
C THR A 63 14.22 5.22 9.59
N ILE A 64 14.80 4.85 8.46
CA ILE A 64 14.46 3.58 7.77
C ILE A 64 14.83 2.39 8.65
N GLN A 65 16.02 2.38 9.26
CA GLN A 65 16.44 1.29 10.14
C GLN A 65 15.56 1.17 11.38
N GLU A 66 15.20 2.30 12.02
CA GLU A 66 14.29 2.29 13.16
C GLU A 66 12.89 1.78 12.78
N THR A 67 12.41 2.20 11.63
CA THR A 67 11.09 1.77 11.13
C THR A 67 11.08 0.28 10.81
N GLN A 68 12.16 -0.22 10.21
CA GLN A 68 12.32 -1.64 9.92
C GLN A 68 12.37 -2.46 11.22
N ALA A 69 13.14 -2.04 12.21
CA ALA A 69 13.21 -2.73 13.50
C ALA A 69 11.85 -2.78 14.21
N LYS A 70 11.07 -1.69 14.15
CA LYS A 70 9.70 -1.66 14.68
C LYS A 70 8.76 -2.59 13.91
N ALA A 71 8.89 -2.66 12.59
CA ALA A 71 8.11 -3.58 11.77
C ALA A 71 8.41 -5.05 12.09
N ASP A 72 9.68 -5.39 12.29
CA ASP A 72 10.11 -6.74 12.64
C ASP A 72 9.62 -7.14 14.05
N ASP A 73 9.64 -6.21 15.02
CA ASP A 73 9.10 -6.43 16.36
C ASP A 73 7.57 -6.66 16.33
N VAL A 74 6.83 -5.82 15.61
CA VAL A 74 5.38 -5.99 15.43
C VAL A 74 5.05 -7.31 14.74
N ASN A 75 5.82 -7.71 13.73
CA ASN A 75 5.63 -9.00 13.06
C ASN A 75 5.85 -10.19 14.00
N SER A 76 6.90 -10.13 14.82
CA SER A 76 7.18 -11.14 15.84
C SER A 76 6.05 -11.23 16.89
N GLN A 77 5.55 -10.08 17.35
CA GLN A 77 4.40 -10.03 18.25
C GLN A 77 3.14 -10.61 17.62
N LEU A 78 2.89 -10.31 16.35
CA LEU A 78 1.77 -10.83 15.57
C LEU A 78 1.87 -12.37 15.46
N GLU A 79 3.03 -12.91 15.09
CA GLU A 79 3.24 -14.36 15.00
C GLU A 79 2.98 -15.05 16.34
N SER A 80 3.46 -14.46 17.43
CA SER A 80 3.23 -15.00 18.77
C SER A 80 1.75 -14.95 19.18
N ALA A 81 1.04 -13.88 18.82
CA ALA A 81 -0.39 -13.73 19.07
C ALA A 81 -1.23 -14.72 18.24
N VAL A 82 -0.88 -14.92 16.97
CA VAL A 82 -1.52 -15.90 16.07
C VAL A 82 -1.33 -17.31 16.62
N LYS A 83 -0.13 -17.66 17.07
CA LYS A 83 0.15 -18.97 17.68
C LYS A 83 -0.69 -19.20 18.94
N LYS A 84 -0.76 -18.22 19.84
CA LYS A 84 -1.62 -18.28 21.04
C LYS A 84 -3.10 -18.40 20.68
N ALA A 85 -3.56 -17.65 19.69
CA ALA A 85 -4.94 -17.73 19.22
C ALA A 85 -5.26 -19.12 18.65
N ALA A 86 -4.35 -19.72 17.89
CA ALA A 86 -4.50 -21.08 17.36
C ALA A 86 -4.53 -22.13 18.50
N GLU A 87 -3.70 -22.00 19.52
CA GLU A 87 -3.73 -22.88 20.69
C GLU A 87 -5.05 -22.79 21.46
N VAL A 88 -5.55 -21.57 21.67
CA VAL A 88 -6.86 -21.34 22.32
C VAL A 88 -8.01 -21.91 21.49
N ALA A 89 -7.97 -21.72 20.16
CA ALA A 89 -8.96 -22.28 19.25
C ALA A 89 -8.96 -23.82 19.26
N ALA A 90 -7.78 -24.44 19.21
CA ALA A 90 -7.64 -25.89 19.30
C ALA A 90 -8.18 -26.45 20.64
N LYS A 91 -7.89 -25.76 21.76
CA LYS A 91 -8.40 -26.14 23.08
C LYS A 91 -9.92 -26.05 23.17
N ARG A 92 -10.51 -24.96 22.62
CA ARG A 92 -11.98 -24.80 22.56
C ARG A 92 -12.63 -25.85 21.68
N GLU A 93 -11.99 -26.25 20.60
CA GLU A 93 -12.51 -27.31 19.72
C GLU A 93 -12.47 -28.67 20.40
N GLN A 94 -11.41 -29.00 21.18
CA GLN A 94 -11.34 -30.20 22.00
C GLN A 94 -12.43 -30.22 23.10
N GLU A 95 -12.65 -29.07 23.75
CA GLU A 95 -13.72 -28.93 24.78
C GLU A 95 -15.11 -29.10 24.15
N ARG A 96 -15.35 -28.55 22.93
CA ARG A 96 -16.60 -28.75 22.17
C ARG A 96 -16.81 -30.22 21.77
N GLN A 97 -15.74 -30.88 21.29
CA GLN A 97 -15.83 -32.30 20.91
C GLN A 97 -16.08 -33.19 22.12
N ALA A 98 -15.47 -32.89 23.27
CA ALA A 98 -15.73 -33.61 24.54
C ALA A 98 -17.17 -33.38 25.06
N ALA A 99 -17.68 -32.15 24.93
CA ALA A 99 -19.06 -31.82 25.26
C ALA A 99 -20.09 -32.48 24.31
N ALA A 100 -19.79 -32.55 23.01
CA ALA A 100 -20.62 -33.20 22.01
C ALA A 100 -20.64 -34.74 22.21
N ALA A 101 -19.49 -35.35 22.61
CA ALA A 101 -19.44 -36.77 22.93
C ALA A 101 -20.32 -37.15 24.13
N ASN A 102 -20.40 -36.26 25.15
CA ASN A 102 -21.28 -36.46 26.30
C ASN A 102 -22.78 -36.27 25.99
N GLN A 103 -23.13 -35.44 24.99
CA GLN A 103 -24.53 -35.24 24.57
C GLN A 103 -25.03 -36.33 23.60
N ASN A 104 -24.13 -37.03 22.91
CA ASN A 104 -24.51 -38.05 21.92
C ASN A 104 -25.01 -39.39 22.53
N GLN A 105 -25.04 -39.52 23.87
CA GLN A 105 -25.63 -40.65 24.53
C GLN A 105 -27.17 -40.53 24.78
N GLN A 106 -27.78 -39.40 24.41
CA GLN A 106 -29.21 -39.16 24.75
C GLN A 106 -30.13 -38.76 23.60
N ILE A 107 -29.70 -38.57 22.35
CA ILE A 107 -30.66 -38.20 21.27
C ILE A 107 -30.34 -38.96 19.97
N ASN A 108 -30.99 -40.07 19.81
CA ASN A 108 -31.18 -40.70 18.50
C ASN A 108 -32.49 -40.15 17.92
N THR A 109 -32.45 -39.04 17.17
CA THR A 109 -33.51 -38.59 16.28
C THR A 109 -32.95 -37.72 15.16
N THR A 110 -33.23 -38.16 13.95
CA THR A 110 -33.08 -37.56 12.63
C THR A 110 -33.14 -36.05 12.60
N VAL A 111 -32.03 -35.36 12.20
CA VAL A 111 -32.10 -33.99 11.74
C VAL A 111 -31.31 -33.86 10.44
N THR A 112 -32.02 -33.47 9.38
CA THR A 112 -31.52 -33.02 8.09
C THR A 112 -30.57 -31.83 8.26
N PRO A 113 -29.41 -31.74 7.54
CA PRO A 113 -28.45 -30.66 7.75
C PRO A 113 -29.02 -29.30 7.36
N ALA A 114 -29.16 -28.42 8.32
CA ALA A 114 -29.45 -27.01 8.09
C ALA A 114 -28.19 -26.34 7.50
N LYS A 115 -28.39 -25.64 6.41
CA LYS A 115 -27.39 -24.84 5.66
C LYS A 115 -26.76 -23.79 6.56
N GLY A 116 -25.50 -23.97 6.92
CA GLY A 116 -24.72 -23.03 7.79
C GLY A 116 -23.73 -23.77 8.70
N ASP A 117 -22.70 -24.40 8.10
CA ASP A 117 -21.67 -25.08 8.89
C ASP A 117 -20.62 -24.05 9.37
N SER A 118 -20.67 -23.69 10.65
CA SER A 118 -19.73 -22.74 11.28
C SER A 118 -18.27 -23.20 11.20
N SER A 119 -18.01 -24.48 10.91
CA SER A 119 -16.66 -25.00 10.71
C SER A 119 -16.08 -24.52 9.37
N VAL A 120 -16.91 -24.41 8.34
CA VAL A 120 -16.52 -23.85 7.03
C VAL A 120 -16.18 -22.37 7.18
N ALA A 121 -17.01 -21.59 7.89
CA ALA A 121 -16.77 -20.17 8.11
C ALA A 121 -15.43 -19.90 8.80
N SER A 122 -15.15 -20.62 9.89
CA SER A 122 -13.88 -20.48 10.60
C SER A 122 -12.67 -20.91 9.78
N GLY A 123 -12.82 -21.96 8.98
CA GLY A 123 -11.78 -22.44 8.06
C GLY A 123 -11.47 -21.42 6.95
N VAL A 124 -12.51 -20.88 6.31
CA VAL A 124 -12.39 -19.84 5.27
C VAL A 124 -11.69 -18.59 5.83
N VAL A 125 -12.04 -18.16 7.05
CA VAL A 125 -11.40 -17.02 7.73
C VAL A 125 -9.93 -17.32 8.05
N SER A 126 -9.62 -18.50 8.59
CA SER A 126 -8.24 -18.88 8.89
C SER A 126 -7.36 -18.92 7.63
N LEU A 127 -7.91 -19.44 6.53
CA LEU A 127 -7.23 -19.44 5.24
C LEU A 127 -7.01 -18.03 4.72
N ALA A 128 -7.98 -17.13 4.89
CA ALA A 128 -7.84 -15.73 4.47
C ALA A 128 -6.69 -15.03 5.19
N TYR A 129 -6.54 -15.28 6.49
CA TYR A 129 -5.40 -14.75 7.27
C TYR A 129 -4.05 -15.30 6.79
N SER A 130 -3.96 -16.58 6.41
CA SER A 130 -2.71 -17.17 5.90
C SER A 130 -2.27 -16.63 4.53
N LEU A 131 -3.14 -15.93 3.83
CA LEU A 131 -2.89 -15.35 2.51
C LEU A 131 -2.61 -13.85 2.56
N LEU A 132 -2.50 -13.25 3.76
CA LEU A 132 -2.11 -11.85 3.90
C LEU A 132 -0.74 -11.60 3.24
N GLY A 133 -0.61 -10.48 2.55
CA GLY A 133 0.60 -10.11 1.83
C GLY A 133 0.72 -10.67 0.41
N VAL A 134 -0.11 -11.65 0.00
CA VAL A 134 -0.11 -12.15 -1.38
C VAL A 134 -0.41 -11.01 -2.35
N PRO A 135 0.38 -10.82 -3.44
CA PRO A 135 0.22 -9.71 -4.37
C PRO A 135 -1.15 -9.67 -5.04
N TYR A 136 -1.64 -8.46 -5.33
CA TYR A 136 -2.77 -8.29 -6.23
C TYR A 136 -2.35 -8.57 -7.67
N VAL A 137 -3.09 -9.44 -8.33
CA VAL A 137 -2.94 -9.73 -9.76
C VAL A 137 -4.31 -9.67 -10.41
N SER A 138 -4.49 -8.81 -11.40
CA SER A 138 -5.76 -8.73 -12.15
C SER A 138 -6.08 -10.07 -12.80
N GLY A 139 -7.28 -10.61 -12.58
CA GLY A 139 -7.67 -11.95 -13.02
C GLY A 139 -7.07 -13.09 -12.18
N GLY A 140 -6.25 -12.80 -11.17
CA GLY A 140 -5.60 -13.79 -10.31
C GLY A 140 -6.59 -14.53 -9.40
N SER A 141 -6.36 -15.83 -9.18
CA SER A 141 -7.21 -16.70 -8.36
C SER A 141 -6.43 -17.84 -7.68
N SER A 142 -5.16 -17.62 -7.39
CA SER A 142 -4.24 -18.57 -6.77
C SER A 142 -3.28 -17.86 -5.79
N PRO A 143 -2.58 -18.58 -4.91
CA PRO A 143 -1.58 -18.01 -3.99
C PRO A 143 -0.42 -17.25 -4.65
N SER A 144 -0.22 -17.37 -5.96
CA SER A 144 0.74 -16.53 -6.69
C SER A 144 0.23 -15.11 -6.98
N GLY A 145 -1.07 -14.85 -6.78
CA GLY A 145 -1.70 -13.55 -6.89
C GLY A 145 -3.22 -13.64 -7.00
N PHE A 146 -3.90 -12.68 -6.42
CA PHE A 146 -5.36 -12.60 -6.39
C PHE A 146 -5.87 -11.24 -6.88
N ASP A 147 -7.01 -11.26 -7.60
CA ASP A 147 -7.92 -10.11 -7.56
C ASP A 147 -8.97 -10.30 -6.46
N CYS A 148 -9.83 -9.30 -6.23
CA CYS A 148 -10.77 -9.31 -5.11
C CYS A 148 -11.73 -10.52 -5.14
N SER A 149 -12.34 -10.80 -6.26
CA SER A 149 -13.30 -11.91 -6.43
C SER A 149 -12.61 -13.27 -6.63
N GLY A 150 -11.39 -13.28 -7.16
CA GLY A 150 -10.53 -14.45 -7.22
C GLY A 150 -10.08 -14.93 -5.85
N PHE A 151 -9.78 -13.99 -4.96
CA PHE A 151 -9.48 -14.26 -3.56
C PHE A 151 -10.66 -14.93 -2.86
N THR A 152 -11.84 -14.33 -2.86
CA THR A 152 -13.02 -14.91 -2.23
C THR A 152 -13.40 -16.26 -2.84
N SER A 153 -13.40 -16.40 -4.19
CA SER A 153 -13.70 -17.67 -4.82
C SER A 153 -12.67 -18.76 -4.52
N TYR A 154 -11.39 -18.40 -4.39
CA TYR A 154 -10.35 -19.34 -3.97
C TYR A 154 -10.62 -19.87 -2.56
N LEU A 155 -10.92 -18.99 -1.60
CA LEU A 155 -11.19 -19.36 -0.22
C LEU A 155 -12.31 -20.38 -0.12
N PHE A 156 -13.46 -20.11 -0.70
CA PHE A 156 -14.62 -21.01 -0.64
C PHE A 156 -14.40 -22.32 -1.39
N ARG A 157 -13.67 -22.30 -2.50
CA ARG A 157 -13.34 -23.51 -3.27
C ARG A 157 -12.52 -24.52 -2.47
N GLN A 158 -11.65 -24.07 -1.53
CA GLN A 158 -10.90 -24.98 -0.66
C GLN A 158 -11.80 -25.79 0.28
N TYR A 159 -13.04 -25.32 0.50
CA TYR A 159 -14.06 -25.98 1.32
C TYR A 159 -15.20 -26.58 0.48
N GLY A 160 -14.95 -26.82 -0.82
CA GLY A 160 -15.93 -27.44 -1.71
C GLY A 160 -17.10 -26.54 -2.13
N ILE A 161 -17.06 -25.25 -1.80
CA ILE A 161 -18.11 -24.28 -2.15
C ILE A 161 -17.69 -23.51 -3.39
N SER A 162 -18.46 -23.63 -4.47
CA SER A 162 -18.26 -22.90 -5.71
C SER A 162 -19.05 -21.59 -5.68
N ILE A 163 -18.36 -20.46 -5.76
CA ILE A 163 -18.98 -19.13 -5.88
C ILE A 163 -18.56 -18.46 -7.19
N SER A 164 -19.33 -17.50 -7.65
CA SER A 164 -19.05 -16.82 -8.92
C SER A 164 -17.67 -16.18 -8.96
N ARG A 165 -17.05 -16.18 -10.15
CA ARG A 165 -15.71 -15.58 -10.34
C ARG A 165 -15.76 -14.05 -10.35
N SER A 166 -16.87 -13.41 -10.68
CA SER A 166 -16.96 -11.94 -10.73
C SER A 166 -17.54 -11.35 -9.43
N SER A 167 -17.00 -10.21 -9.00
CA SER A 167 -17.45 -9.50 -7.81
C SER A 167 -18.92 -9.09 -7.91
N SER A 168 -19.37 -8.66 -9.07
CA SER A 168 -20.78 -8.31 -9.30
C SER A 168 -21.71 -9.49 -9.12
N ALA A 169 -21.38 -10.67 -9.64
CA ALA A 169 -22.21 -11.86 -9.49
C ALA A 169 -22.16 -12.43 -8.05
N GLN A 170 -21.06 -12.26 -7.34
CA GLN A 170 -20.97 -12.60 -5.91
C GLN A 170 -21.94 -11.74 -5.05
N ALA A 171 -22.27 -10.54 -5.47
CA ALA A 171 -23.24 -9.71 -4.76
C ALA A 171 -24.70 -10.24 -4.82
N TYR A 172 -24.98 -11.19 -5.69
CA TYR A 172 -26.32 -11.78 -5.87
C TYR A 172 -26.40 -13.28 -5.50
N GLY A 173 -25.25 -13.92 -5.24
CA GLY A 173 -25.19 -15.34 -4.84
C GLY A 173 -25.41 -15.54 -3.34
N GLY A 174 -25.44 -16.80 -2.91
CA GLY A 174 -25.58 -17.18 -1.51
C GLY A 174 -26.84 -16.64 -0.84
N THR A 175 -26.84 -16.61 0.48
CA THR A 175 -27.95 -16.07 1.31
C THR A 175 -27.68 -14.60 1.65
N ALA A 176 -28.67 -13.72 1.48
CA ALA A 176 -28.56 -12.31 1.85
C ALA A 176 -28.47 -12.14 3.36
N VAL A 177 -27.55 -11.27 3.82
CA VAL A 177 -27.41 -10.87 5.22
C VAL A 177 -27.79 -9.39 5.35
N ASN A 178 -28.77 -9.10 6.18
CA ASN A 178 -29.33 -7.75 6.34
C ASN A 178 -28.45 -6.89 7.27
N GLY A 179 -27.57 -6.06 6.66
CA GLY A 179 -26.73 -5.11 7.36
C GLY A 179 -25.53 -5.73 8.08
N LEU A 180 -24.53 -4.88 8.34
CA LEU A 180 -23.25 -5.29 8.94
C LEU A 180 -23.40 -5.83 10.37
N ALA A 181 -24.45 -5.40 11.08
CA ALA A 181 -24.74 -5.88 12.43
C ALA A 181 -25.06 -7.39 12.50
N ASN A 182 -25.57 -7.96 11.39
CA ASN A 182 -25.89 -9.39 11.25
C ASN A 182 -24.80 -10.19 10.52
N ALA A 183 -23.74 -9.50 10.09
CA ALA A 183 -22.62 -10.15 9.41
C ALA A 183 -21.83 -11.04 10.39
N GLN A 184 -21.46 -12.23 9.91
CA GLN A 184 -20.66 -13.18 10.66
C GLN A 184 -19.34 -13.42 9.94
N PRO A 185 -18.24 -13.75 10.67
CA PRO A 185 -16.98 -14.14 10.03
C PRO A 185 -17.22 -15.24 8.97
N GLY A 186 -16.65 -15.04 7.77
CA GLY A 186 -16.89 -15.88 6.61
C GLY A 186 -17.93 -15.32 5.62
N ASP A 187 -18.66 -14.25 5.95
CA ASP A 187 -19.54 -13.59 5.00
C ASP A 187 -18.74 -12.76 3.97
N VAL A 188 -19.26 -12.63 2.77
CA VAL A 188 -18.67 -11.80 1.71
C VAL A 188 -19.29 -10.42 1.75
N ILE A 189 -18.48 -9.40 1.95
CA ILE A 189 -18.87 -7.99 1.86
C ILE A 189 -18.72 -7.54 0.41
N CYS A 190 -19.79 -7.02 -0.18
CA CYS A 190 -19.84 -6.61 -1.57
C CYS A 190 -19.98 -5.09 -1.70
N TYR A 191 -19.20 -4.53 -2.62
CA TYR A 191 -19.17 -3.13 -3.00
C TYR A 191 -19.33 -3.01 -4.53
N PRO A 192 -19.55 -1.82 -5.08
CA PRO A 192 -19.52 -1.63 -6.52
C PRO A 192 -18.19 -2.06 -7.13
N GLY A 193 -18.18 -3.16 -7.88
CA GLY A 193 -16.98 -3.70 -8.53
C GLY A 193 -15.94 -4.35 -7.60
N HIS A 194 -16.22 -4.53 -6.30
CA HIS A 194 -15.27 -5.06 -5.34
C HIS A 194 -15.91 -5.96 -4.29
N VAL A 195 -15.12 -6.87 -3.71
CA VAL A 195 -15.53 -7.78 -2.63
C VAL A 195 -14.41 -8.05 -1.65
N GLY A 196 -14.78 -8.40 -0.42
CA GLY A 196 -13.87 -8.87 0.64
C GLY A 196 -14.53 -9.89 1.54
N LEU A 197 -13.75 -10.64 2.31
CA LEU A 197 -14.21 -11.60 3.30
C LEU A 197 -14.32 -10.92 4.65
N TYR A 198 -15.50 -10.92 5.26
CA TYR A 198 -15.69 -10.43 6.62
C TYR A 198 -15.03 -11.36 7.64
N VAL A 199 -14.28 -10.80 8.58
CA VAL A 199 -13.56 -11.58 9.60
C VAL A 199 -14.02 -11.26 11.02
N GLY A 200 -15.06 -10.41 11.16
CA GLY A 200 -15.57 -9.98 12.46
C GLY A 200 -15.06 -8.60 12.87
N GLY A 201 -15.62 -8.03 13.93
CA GLY A 201 -15.17 -6.75 14.49
C GLY A 201 -15.20 -5.55 13.55
N GLY A 202 -16.05 -5.57 12.51
CA GLY A 202 -16.08 -4.52 11.49
C GLY A 202 -14.92 -4.56 10.50
N GLN A 203 -14.16 -5.67 10.45
CA GLN A 203 -12.99 -5.87 9.60
C GLN A 203 -13.25 -6.90 8.50
N MET A 204 -12.54 -6.75 7.39
CA MET A 204 -12.52 -7.69 6.28
C MET A 204 -11.10 -7.88 5.73
N ILE A 205 -10.86 -9.03 5.11
CA ILE A 205 -9.67 -9.29 4.31
C ILE A 205 -10.06 -9.24 2.84
N HIS A 206 -9.30 -8.51 2.04
CA HIS A 206 -9.52 -8.38 0.62
C HIS A 206 -8.22 -8.30 -0.18
N ALA A 207 -8.22 -8.75 -1.42
CA ALA A 207 -7.16 -8.39 -2.36
C ALA A 207 -7.43 -6.95 -2.84
N ASN A 208 -6.48 -6.07 -2.55
CA ASN A 208 -6.60 -4.63 -2.79
C ASN A 208 -6.52 -4.29 -4.29
N VAL A 209 -6.26 -3.05 -4.62
CA VAL A 209 -6.10 -2.55 -5.99
C VAL A 209 -4.77 -3.01 -6.64
N PRO A 210 -4.61 -2.89 -7.97
CA PRO A 210 -3.35 -3.14 -8.65
C PRO A 210 -2.14 -2.47 -7.98
N GLY A 211 -1.06 -3.23 -7.79
CA GLY A 211 0.13 -2.79 -7.04
C GLY A 211 0.05 -2.98 -5.52
N GLY A 212 -1.09 -3.43 -5.00
CA GLY A 212 -1.28 -3.80 -3.60
C GLY A 212 -1.21 -5.30 -3.36
N SER A 213 -1.74 -5.74 -2.20
CA SER A 213 -1.75 -7.13 -1.77
C SER A 213 -3.03 -7.48 -1.02
N VAL A 214 -3.19 -8.74 -0.68
CA VAL A 214 -4.21 -9.20 0.28
C VAL A 214 -3.92 -8.58 1.63
N ARG A 215 -4.89 -7.89 2.23
CA ARG A 215 -4.72 -7.18 3.49
C ARG A 215 -5.99 -7.11 4.32
N LEU A 216 -5.82 -6.92 5.63
CA LEU A 216 -6.87 -6.68 6.59
C LEU A 216 -7.18 -5.16 6.65
N VAL A 217 -8.46 -4.81 6.55
CA VAL A 217 -8.93 -3.40 6.62
C VAL A 217 -10.29 -3.33 7.29
N GLY A 218 -10.68 -2.15 7.76
CA GLY A 218 -12.06 -1.90 8.19
C GLY A 218 -13.03 -1.93 7.01
N VAL A 219 -14.21 -2.51 7.18
CA VAL A 219 -15.27 -2.57 6.14
C VAL A 219 -15.59 -1.18 5.57
N ASN A 220 -15.57 -0.14 6.41
CA ASN A 220 -15.89 1.23 6.00
C ASN A 220 -14.65 2.06 5.59
N SER A 221 -13.44 1.47 5.58
CA SER A 221 -12.19 2.23 5.36
C SER A 221 -11.76 2.32 3.89
N ILE A 222 -12.42 1.62 2.98
CA ILE A 222 -12.03 1.57 1.56
C ILE A 222 -12.70 2.65 0.68
N GLY A 223 -13.46 3.56 1.27
CA GLY A 223 -14.12 4.67 0.55
C GLY A 223 -15.28 4.27 -0.36
N MET A 224 -15.79 3.04 -0.24
CA MET A 224 -16.93 2.53 -1.00
C MET A 224 -18.08 2.14 -0.06
N SER A 225 -19.33 2.29 -0.53
CA SER A 225 -20.51 1.85 0.22
C SER A 225 -20.76 0.35 0.04
N VAL A 226 -21.07 -0.35 1.13
CA VAL A 226 -21.50 -1.75 1.09
C VAL A 226 -22.85 -1.84 0.36
N ILE A 227 -22.94 -2.63 -0.70
CA ILE A 227 -24.19 -2.84 -1.48
C ILE A 227 -24.87 -4.15 -1.14
N ALA A 228 -24.14 -5.16 -0.67
CA ALA A 228 -24.69 -6.43 -0.21
C ALA A 228 -23.73 -7.13 0.74
N ILE A 229 -24.24 -8.00 1.58
CA ILE A 229 -23.50 -8.97 2.37
C ILE A 229 -24.08 -10.34 2.06
N ARG A 230 -23.20 -11.31 1.76
CA ARG A 230 -23.61 -12.62 1.28
C ARG A 230 -22.95 -13.75 2.07
N ARG A 231 -23.76 -14.72 2.47
CA ARG A 231 -23.34 -15.93 3.17
C ARG A 231 -23.39 -17.11 2.24
N TYR A 232 -22.28 -17.83 2.11
CA TYR A 232 -22.12 -18.97 1.21
C TYR A 232 -21.90 -20.32 1.92
N TRP A 233 -21.79 -20.26 3.23
CA TRP A 233 -21.60 -21.40 4.14
C TRP A 233 -22.81 -21.73 4.99
#